data_7910f46557ee86f3ad778b4d98584bbe
#
_entry.id   7910f46557ee86f3ad778b4d98584bbe
#
_cell.length_a   1.000
_cell.length_b   1.000
_cell.length_c   1.000
_cell.angle_alpha   90.00
_cell.angle_beta   90.00
_cell.angle_gamma   90.00
#
_symmetry.space_group_name_H-M   'P 1'
#
loop_
_entity.id
_entity.type
_entity.pdbx_description
1 polymer ?
#
loop_
_entity_poly.entity_id
_entity_poly.type
_entity_poly.pdbx_seq_one_letter_code
_entity_poly.pdbx_strand_id
1 'polypeptide(L)'
;MKSVAMAFYNGAKYIDEQIRSILDNMEETDELIISVDDASDGSEAILEDWVQNDQRIRIIKGPGKGVVKNFENAFKHCRGEIIFLSDQDDVWKKNKMSEIERVFEDPKVMAVVHDAQIVDEKLSSLDQTTFEWRNSGTGFWKNMKKNSYIGCCM
;
A
#
# COMPACT_ATOMS: atom_id res chain seq x y z
N MET A 1 4.37 -13.13 -10.12
CA MET A 1 5.13 -12.21 -9.26
C MET A 1 4.34 -10.92 -9.09
N LYS A 2 4.16 -10.47 -7.88
CA LYS A 2 3.43 -9.24 -7.53
C LYS A 2 4.41 -8.26 -6.89
N SER A 3 4.13 -6.97 -7.00
CA SER A 3 4.89 -5.91 -6.31
C SER A 3 3.98 -5.13 -5.38
N VAL A 4 4.49 -4.75 -4.23
CA VAL A 4 3.87 -3.74 -3.37
C VAL A 4 4.72 -2.48 -3.44
N ALA A 5 4.13 -1.36 -3.80
CA ALA A 5 4.76 -0.04 -3.86
C ALA A 5 4.32 0.79 -2.66
N MET A 6 5.27 1.13 -1.79
CA MET A 6 5.02 1.94 -0.60
C MET A 6 5.77 3.27 -0.71
N ALA A 7 5.05 4.38 -0.48
CA ALA A 7 5.64 5.68 -0.23
C ALA A 7 5.81 5.87 1.27
N PHE A 8 7.02 6.19 1.71
CA PHE A 8 7.35 6.30 3.13
C PHE A 8 7.93 7.67 3.49
N TYR A 9 7.45 8.24 4.60
CA TYR A 9 7.97 9.44 5.23
C TYR A 9 7.55 9.51 6.72
N ASN A 10 8.50 9.47 7.66
CA ASN A 10 8.26 9.62 9.11
C ASN A 10 7.12 8.74 9.66
N GLY A 11 7.28 7.42 9.57
CA GLY A 11 6.27 6.44 9.97
C GLY A 11 6.74 5.43 11.02
N ALA A 12 7.75 5.73 11.84
CA ALA A 12 8.33 4.81 12.82
C ALA A 12 7.29 4.12 13.73
N LYS A 13 6.20 4.81 14.05
CA LYS A 13 5.14 4.30 14.93
C LYS A 13 4.36 3.12 14.31
N TYR A 14 4.22 3.07 12.99
CA TYR A 14 3.28 2.18 12.31
C TYR A 14 3.95 1.18 11.38
N ILE A 15 5.15 1.49 10.89
CA ILE A 15 5.79 0.78 9.79
C ILE A 15 6.04 -0.71 10.09
N ASP A 16 6.35 -1.06 11.33
CA ASP A 16 6.60 -2.47 11.72
C ASP A 16 5.35 -3.33 11.51
N GLU A 17 4.19 -2.86 11.97
CA GLU A 17 2.93 -3.57 11.83
C GLU A 17 2.47 -3.62 10.37
N GLN A 18 2.64 -2.52 9.63
CA GLN A 18 2.31 -2.46 8.22
C GLN A 18 3.15 -3.44 7.39
N ILE A 19 4.48 -3.45 7.53
CA ILE A 19 5.35 -4.37 6.80
C ILE A 19 4.96 -5.82 7.12
N ARG A 20 4.76 -6.16 8.38
CA ARG A 20 4.35 -7.51 8.81
C ARG A 20 3.06 -7.93 8.12
N SER A 21 2.04 -7.06 8.10
CA SER A 21 0.76 -7.34 7.47
C SER A 21 0.84 -7.53 5.95
N ILE A 22 1.77 -6.84 5.30
CA ILE A 22 2.05 -7.01 3.87
C ILE A 22 2.74 -8.34 3.62
N LEU A 23 3.81 -8.65 4.36
CA LEU A 23 4.58 -9.88 4.20
C LEU A 23 3.75 -11.14 4.45
N ASP A 24 2.75 -11.08 5.36
CA ASP A 24 1.78 -12.15 5.61
C ASP A 24 0.89 -12.46 4.39
N ASN A 25 0.81 -11.54 3.44
CA ASN A 25 0.05 -11.70 2.18
C ASN A 25 0.94 -12.12 0.99
N MET A 26 2.26 -11.95 1.10
CA MET A 26 3.20 -12.11 -0.01
C MET A 26 3.74 -13.54 -0.11
N GLU A 27 3.91 -13.99 -1.34
CA GLU A 27 4.66 -15.21 -1.68
C GLU A 27 6.17 -14.92 -1.72
N GLU A 28 6.99 -15.98 -1.76
CA GLU A 28 8.47 -15.87 -1.81
C GLU A 28 9.00 -15.11 -3.05
N THR A 29 8.24 -15.13 -4.13
CA THR A 29 8.61 -14.47 -5.39
C THR A 29 8.15 -13.02 -5.49
N ASP A 30 7.34 -12.54 -4.56
CA ASP A 30 6.81 -11.17 -4.56
C ASP A 30 7.84 -10.18 -3.99
N GLU A 31 7.65 -8.89 -4.24
CA GLU A 31 8.55 -7.84 -3.74
C GLU A 31 7.78 -6.68 -3.08
N LEU A 32 8.38 -6.12 -2.03
CA LEU A 32 7.95 -4.88 -1.39
C LEU A 32 9.00 -3.78 -1.67
N ILE A 33 8.60 -2.76 -2.41
CA ILE A 33 9.43 -1.60 -2.74
C ILE A 33 9.03 -0.43 -1.85
N ILE A 34 9.93 -0.01 -0.97
CA ILE A 34 9.70 1.12 -0.06
C ILE A 34 10.53 2.31 -0.55
N SER A 35 9.85 3.34 -1.05
CA SER A 35 10.50 4.60 -1.43
C SER A 35 10.49 5.56 -0.24
N VAL A 36 11.67 5.81 0.32
CA VAL A 36 11.84 6.56 1.56
C VAL A 36 12.25 8.00 1.27
N ASP A 37 11.35 8.95 1.48
CA ASP A 37 11.70 10.37 1.57
C ASP A 37 12.44 10.62 2.91
N ASP A 38 13.20 11.71 3.02
CA ASP A 38 14.08 11.97 4.17
C ASP A 38 13.35 11.78 5.51
N ALA A 39 13.65 10.68 6.20
CA ALA A 39 13.07 10.32 7.48
C ALA A 39 13.93 10.89 8.64
N SER A 40 13.28 11.37 9.69
CA SER A 40 13.96 11.98 10.86
C SER A 40 13.43 11.45 12.19
N ASP A 41 12.60 10.40 12.18
CA ASP A 41 11.90 9.85 13.33
C ASP A 41 12.49 8.52 13.85
N GLY A 42 13.63 8.08 13.29
CA GLY A 42 14.29 6.83 13.64
C GLY A 42 13.76 5.60 12.87
N SER A 43 12.83 5.78 11.95
CA SER A 43 12.29 4.69 11.13
C SER A 43 13.33 4.02 10.23
N GLU A 44 14.43 4.70 9.90
CA GLU A 44 15.50 4.12 9.09
C GLU A 44 16.06 2.83 9.71
N ALA A 45 16.31 2.81 11.02
CA ALA A 45 16.82 1.63 11.72
C ALA A 45 15.82 0.44 11.67
N ILE A 46 14.52 0.72 11.77
CA ILE A 46 13.46 -0.29 11.66
C ILE A 46 13.44 -0.87 10.24
N LEU A 47 13.52 -0.01 9.23
CA LEU A 47 13.53 -0.42 7.84
C LEU A 47 14.77 -1.23 7.47
N GLU A 48 15.95 -0.85 7.98
CA GLU A 48 17.19 -1.58 7.80
C GLU A 48 17.12 -2.99 8.41
N ASP A 49 16.54 -3.14 9.60
CA ASP A 49 16.33 -4.45 10.23
C ASP A 49 15.43 -5.33 9.37
N TRP A 50 14.34 -4.81 8.84
CA TRP A 50 13.47 -5.55 7.95
C TRP A 50 14.17 -6.03 6.67
N VAL A 51 14.96 -5.20 6.01
CA VAL A 51 15.72 -5.58 4.80
C VAL A 51 16.75 -6.67 5.09
N GLN A 52 17.37 -6.67 6.27
CA GLN A 52 18.32 -7.72 6.66
C GLN A 52 17.63 -9.07 6.92
N ASN A 53 16.39 -9.06 7.34
CA ASN A 53 15.65 -10.26 7.74
C ASN A 53 14.72 -10.82 6.64
N ASP A 54 14.35 -10.03 5.62
CA ASP A 54 13.48 -10.48 4.53
C ASP A 54 13.93 -9.95 3.16
N GLN A 55 14.39 -10.86 2.30
CA GLN A 55 14.92 -10.55 0.96
C GLN A 55 13.88 -10.02 -0.03
N ARG A 56 12.58 -10.12 0.29
CA ARG A 56 11.50 -9.57 -0.54
C ARG A 56 11.40 -8.07 -0.42
N ILE A 57 12.02 -7.45 0.61
CA ILE A 57 11.97 -6.01 0.86
C ILE A 57 13.15 -5.32 0.20
N ARG A 58 12.87 -4.23 -0.49
CA ARG A 58 13.87 -3.37 -1.09
C ARG A 58 13.57 -1.89 -0.81
N ILE A 59 14.51 -1.21 -0.17
CA ILE A 59 14.44 0.22 0.10
C ILE A 59 15.12 0.98 -1.04
N ILE A 60 14.49 2.05 -1.48
CA ILE A 60 15.04 3.00 -2.45
C ILE A 60 14.92 4.42 -1.90
N LYS A 61 15.87 5.28 -2.28
CA LYS A 61 15.81 6.69 -1.88
C LYS A 61 14.65 7.38 -2.60
N GLY A 62 13.80 8.04 -1.85
CA GLY A 62 12.72 8.86 -2.34
C GLY A 62 13.20 10.20 -2.93
N PRO A 63 12.38 10.86 -3.75
CA PRO A 63 12.76 12.10 -4.46
C PRO A 63 12.67 13.36 -3.59
N GLY A 64 12.10 13.31 -2.38
CA GLY A 64 11.86 14.47 -1.51
C GLY A 64 10.89 15.51 -2.12
N LYS A 65 9.91 15.03 -2.92
CA LYS A 65 8.97 15.89 -3.68
C LYS A 65 7.50 15.60 -3.38
N GLY A 66 7.24 15.06 -2.18
CA GLY A 66 5.91 14.75 -1.70
C GLY A 66 5.38 13.39 -2.15
N VAL A 67 4.26 12.98 -1.55
CA VAL A 67 3.72 11.62 -1.60
C VAL A 67 3.50 11.09 -3.02
N VAL A 68 2.95 11.89 -3.93
CA VAL A 68 2.69 11.46 -5.32
C VAL A 68 3.99 11.10 -6.04
N LYS A 69 5.03 11.92 -5.90
CA LYS A 69 6.34 11.65 -6.52
C LYS A 69 7.07 10.49 -5.86
N ASN A 70 6.82 10.28 -4.58
CA ASN A 70 7.36 9.16 -3.83
C ASN A 70 6.71 7.83 -4.29
N PHE A 71 5.38 7.79 -4.49
CA PHE A 71 4.71 6.65 -5.12
C PHE A 71 5.17 6.40 -6.57
N GLU A 72 5.29 7.45 -7.40
CA GLU A 72 5.83 7.32 -8.76
C GLU A 72 7.22 6.68 -8.76
N ASN A 73 8.05 7.03 -7.78
CA ASN A 73 9.38 6.46 -7.62
C ASN A 73 9.32 4.98 -7.24
N ALA A 74 8.53 4.61 -6.23
CA ALA A 74 8.31 3.21 -5.86
C ALA A 74 7.78 2.39 -7.05
N PHE A 75 6.75 2.88 -7.71
CA PHE A 75 6.11 2.22 -8.86
C PHE A 75 7.09 1.91 -10.00
N LYS A 76 7.99 2.83 -10.34
CA LYS A 76 9.01 2.65 -11.38
C LYS A 76 10.02 1.54 -11.08
N HIS A 77 10.15 1.16 -9.82
CA HIS A 77 11.06 0.11 -9.39
C HIS A 77 10.38 -1.25 -9.20
N CYS A 78 9.06 -1.30 -9.33
CA CYS A 78 8.29 -2.53 -9.31
C CYS A 78 8.52 -3.35 -10.58
N ARG A 79 8.53 -4.68 -10.43
CA ARG A 79 8.75 -5.66 -11.50
C ARG A 79 7.56 -6.61 -11.68
N GLY A 80 6.64 -6.62 -10.73
CA GLY A 80 5.45 -7.48 -10.74
C GLY A 80 4.44 -7.06 -11.82
N GLU A 81 3.67 -8.01 -12.29
CA GLU A 81 2.58 -7.79 -13.25
C GLU A 81 1.38 -7.10 -12.60
N ILE A 82 1.16 -7.37 -11.30
CA ILE A 82 0.16 -6.69 -10.48
C ILE A 82 0.92 -5.87 -9.43
N ILE A 83 0.57 -4.60 -9.33
CA ILE A 83 1.18 -3.67 -8.38
C ILE A 83 0.11 -3.20 -7.40
N PHE A 84 0.37 -3.41 -6.12
CA PHE A 84 -0.44 -2.92 -5.01
C PHE A 84 0.16 -1.63 -4.49
N LEU A 85 -0.66 -0.63 -4.24
CA LEU A 85 -0.24 0.59 -3.54
C LEU A 85 -0.48 0.44 -2.04
N SER A 86 0.47 0.91 -1.24
CA SER A 86 0.39 0.85 0.21
C SER A 86 0.83 2.17 0.83
N ASP A 87 -0.01 2.72 1.71
CA ASP A 87 0.43 3.74 2.66
C ASP A 87 1.21 3.07 3.79
N GLN A 88 1.93 3.85 4.59
CA GLN A 88 2.86 3.35 5.62
C GLN A 88 2.19 3.00 6.95
N ASP A 89 0.93 3.35 7.14
CA ASP A 89 0.20 3.40 8.41
C ASP A 89 -1.15 2.65 8.38
N ASP A 90 -1.35 1.82 7.37
CA ASP A 90 -2.48 0.89 7.28
C ASP A 90 -2.09 -0.51 7.80
N VAL A 91 -3.08 -1.38 7.95
CA VAL A 91 -2.87 -2.81 8.21
C VAL A 91 -3.66 -3.65 7.22
N TRP A 92 -2.99 -4.55 6.51
CA TRP A 92 -3.62 -5.38 5.50
C TRP A 92 -4.31 -6.61 6.11
N LYS A 93 -5.52 -6.91 5.64
CA LYS A 93 -6.18 -8.18 5.94
C LYS A 93 -5.44 -9.33 5.26
N LYS A 94 -5.40 -10.50 5.91
CA LYS A 94 -4.61 -11.67 5.48
C LYS A 94 -4.89 -12.19 4.07
N ASN A 95 -6.02 -11.88 3.48
CA ASN A 95 -6.41 -12.35 2.15
C ASN A 95 -6.48 -11.24 1.10
N LYS A 96 -5.99 -10.03 1.40
CA LYS A 96 -6.08 -8.87 0.50
C LYS A 96 -5.51 -9.19 -0.88
N MET A 97 -4.28 -9.69 -0.95
CA MET A 97 -3.63 -9.94 -2.24
C MET A 97 -4.33 -11.04 -3.03
N SER A 98 -4.68 -12.15 -2.41
CA SER A 98 -5.34 -13.27 -3.08
C SER A 98 -6.74 -12.94 -3.59
N GLU A 99 -7.51 -12.14 -2.86
CA GLU A 99 -8.83 -11.69 -3.29
C GLU A 99 -8.74 -10.77 -4.51
N ILE A 100 -7.77 -9.84 -4.51
CA ILE A 100 -7.57 -8.92 -5.64
C ILE A 100 -7.02 -9.66 -6.85
N GLU A 101 -6.11 -10.62 -6.68
CA GLU A 101 -5.56 -11.44 -7.76
C GLU A 101 -6.65 -12.19 -8.52
N ARG A 102 -7.64 -12.75 -7.83
CA ARG A 102 -8.80 -13.39 -8.46
C ARG A 102 -9.59 -12.46 -9.38
N VAL A 103 -9.67 -11.18 -9.05
CA VAL A 103 -10.36 -10.21 -9.89
C VAL A 103 -9.59 -9.95 -11.18
N PHE A 104 -8.26 -10.01 -11.15
CA PHE A 104 -7.40 -9.87 -12.33
C PHE A 104 -7.38 -11.11 -13.24
N GLU A 105 -8.02 -12.23 -12.86
CA GLU A 105 -8.24 -13.36 -13.77
C GLU A 105 -9.11 -12.97 -14.98
N ASP A 106 -9.95 -11.94 -14.86
CA ASP A 106 -10.62 -11.32 -16.01
C ASP A 106 -9.63 -10.39 -16.74
N PRO A 107 -9.20 -10.72 -17.98
CA PRO A 107 -8.22 -9.93 -18.74
C PRO A 107 -8.70 -8.52 -19.13
N LYS A 108 -9.96 -8.19 -18.88
CA LYS A 108 -10.51 -6.85 -19.10
C LYS A 108 -10.32 -5.93 -17.90
N VAL A 109 -9.95 -6.49 -16.75
CA VAL A 109 -9.69 -5.70 -15.54
C VAL A 109 -8.31 -5.08 -15.65
N MET A 110 -8.25 -3.75 -15.60
CA MET A 110 -7.01 -2.98 -15.68
C MET A 110 -6.62 -2.38 -14.31
N ALA A 111 -7.58 -2.21 -13.43
CA ALA A 111 -7.36 -1.72 -12.07
C ALA A 111 -8.48 -2.21 -11.15
N VAL A 112 -8.12 -2.44 -9.90
CA VAL A 112 -9.06 -2.81 -8.83
C VAL A 112 -8.99 -1.75 -7.75
N VAL A 113 -10.15 -1.30 -7.29
CA VAL A 113 -10.27 -0.45 -6.10
C VAL A 113 -11.14 -1.18 -5.11
N HIS A 114 -10.66 -1.33 -3.89
CA HIS A 114 -11.38 -2.00 -2.81
C HIS A 114 -11.75 -1.04 -1.69
N ASP A 115 -12.64 -1.47 -0.82
CA ASP A 115 -13.00 -0.75 0.40
C ASP A 115 -12.02 -1.06 1.54
N ALA A 116 -11.99 -0.21 2.55
CA ALA A 116 -11.22 -0.42 3.76
C ALA A 116 -12.06 -0.11 5.00
N GLN A 117 -11.84 -0.88 6.06
CA GLN A 117 -12.43 -0.64 7.37
C GLN A 117 -11.70 0.51 8.06
N ILE A 118 -12.43 1.49 8.55
CA ILE A 118 -11.86 2.55 9.39
C ILE A 118 -11.72 2.02 10.81
N VAL A 119 -10.52 2.18 11.38
CA VAL A 119 -10.16 1.71 12.72
C VAL A 119 -9.52 2.84 13.54
N ASP A 120 -9.50 2.67 14.84
CA ASP A 120 -8.74 3.53 15.75
C ASP A 120 -7.25 3.10 15.85
N GLU A 121 -6.46 3.81 16.66
CA GLU A 121 -5.03 3.50 16.88
C GLU A 121 -4.76 2.12 17.49
N LYS A 122 -5.79 1.43 17.99
CA LYS A 122 -5.73 0.07 18.55
C LYS A 122 -6.30 -0.96 17.60
N LEU A 123 -6.54 -0.58 16.34
CA LEU A 123 -7.19 -1.40 15.30
C LEU A 123 -8.61 -1.84 15.65
N SER A 124 -9.29 -1.14 16.56
CA SER A 124 -10.70 -1.38 16.85
C SER A 124 -11.56 -0.74 15.77
N SER A 125 -12.54 -1.50 15.25
CA SER A 125 -13.44 -0.99 14.21
C SER A 125 -14.23 0.22 14.70
N LEU A 126 -14.35 1.23 13.85
CA LEU A 126 -15.26 2.36 14.04
C LEU A 126 -16.61 2.15 13.35
N ASP A 127 -16.93 0.90 12.96
CA ASP A 127 -18.17 0.50 12.28
C ASP A 127 -18.49 1.32 11.02
N GLN A 128 -17.46 1.82 10.35
CA GLN A 128 -17.55 2.60 9.12
C GLN A 128 -16.46 2.18 8.13
N THR A 129 -16.79 2.19 6.84
CA THR A 129 -15.81 1.93 5.77
C THR A 129 -15.42 3.22 5.04
N THR A 130 -14.33 3.16 4.29
CA THR A 130 -13.87 4.31 3.50
C THR A 130 -14.85 4.68 2.37
N PHE A 131 -15.53 3.69 1.79
CA PHE A 131 -16.53 3.94 0.75
C PHE A 131 -17.77 4.63 1.31
N GLU A 132 -18.22 4.24 2.49
CA GLU A 132 -19.32 4.89 3.20
C GLU A 132 -18.95 6.33 3.57
N TRP A 133 -17.80 6.52 4.23
CA TRP A 133 -17.34 7.83 4.67
C TRP A 133 -17.17 8.83 3.52
N ARG A 134 -16.59 8.39 2.40
CA ARG A 134 -16.37 9.24 1.23
C ARG A 134 -17.56 9.28 0.27
N ASN A 135 -18.60 8.50 0.52
CA ASN A 135 -19.71 8.29 -0.41
C ASN A 135 -19.17 7.87 -1.80
N SER A 136 -18.24 6.91 -1.79
CA SER A 136 -17.64 6.38 -3.02
C SER A 136 -18.64 5.56 -3.82
N GLY A 137 -18.39 5.38 -5.10
CA GLY A 137 -19.26 4.56 -5.94
C GLY A 137 -18.75 4.46 -7.35
N THR A 138 -19.31 3.51 -8.08
CA THR A 138 -18.96 3.22 -9.47
C THR A 138 -19.58 4.26 -10.42
N GLY A 139 -18.95 4.43 -11.58
CA GLY A 139 -19.45 5.23 -12.68
C GLY A 139 -18.53 6.38 -13.07
N PHE A 140 -18.35 6.53 -14.37
CA PHE A 140 -17.47 7.52 -14.98
C PHE A 140 -17.77 8.96 -14.52
N TRP A 141 -19.02 9.38 -14.59
CA TRP A 141 -19.42 10.75 -14.28
C TRP A 141 -19.25 11.12 -12.80
N LYS A 142 -19.48 10.16 -11.89
CA LYS A 142 -19.30 10.39 -10.46
C LYS A 142 -17.84 10.62 -10.15
N ASN A 143 -16.94 9.76 -10.65
CA ASN A 143 -15.51 9.83 -10.39
C ASN A 143 -14.81 10.98 -11.15
N MET A 144 -15.35 11.42 -12.28
CA MET A 144 -14.85 12.60 -12.98
C MET A 144 -15.10 13.90 -12.19
N LYS A 145 -16.22 14.00 -11.46
CA LYS A 145 -16.52 15.17 -10.63
C LYS A 145 -15.77 15.19 -9.32
N LYS A 146 -15.58 14.02 -8.70
CA LYS A 146 -14.88 13.86 -7.43
C LYS A 146 -14.28 12.46 -7.36
N ASN A 147 -12.96 12.36 -7.46
CA ASN A 147 -12.29 11.12 -7.13
C ASN A 147 -12.38 10.91 -5.61
N SER A 148 -13.10 9.87 -5.23
CA SER A 148 -13.33 9.50 -3.83
C SER A 148 -12.55 8.26 -3.40
N TYR A 149 -11.75 7.66 -4.29
CA TYR A 149 -10.92 6.51 -3.98
C TYR A 149 -9.65 6.93 -3.24
N ILE A 150 -9.17 6.05 -2.38
CA ILE A 150 -7.94 6.22 -1.60
C ILE A 150 -6.84 5.40 -2.27
N GLY A 151 -5.64 5.95 -2.38
CA GLY A 151 -4.51 5.33 -3.09
C GLY A 151 -4.13 3.96 -2.52
N CYS A 152 -4.10 3.79 -1.21
CA CYS A 152 -3.79 2.52 -0.55
C CYS A 152 -4.86 1.42 -0.77
N CYS A 153 -5.99 1.77 -1.37
CA CYS A 153 -7.07 0.86 -1.76
C CYS A 153 -7.02 0.46 -3.25
N MET A 154 -5.88 0.63 -3.91
CA MET A 154 -5.65 0.29 -5.31
C MET A 154 -4.59 -0.79 -5.47
#